data_5069009afa2349119a7f1676f62e3f97
#
_entry.id   5069009afa2349119a7f1676f62e3f97
#
_cell.length_a   1.000
_cell.length_b   1.000
_cell.length_c   1.000
_cell.angle_alpha   90.00
_cell.angle_beta   90.00
_cell.angle_gamma   90.00
#
_symmetry.space_group_name_H-M   'P 1'
#
loop_
_entity.id
_entity.type
_entity.pdbx_description
1 polymer ?
#
loop_
_entity_poly.entity_id
_entity_poly.type
_entity_poly.pdbx_seq_one_letter_code
_entity_poly.pdbx_strand_id
1 'polypeptide(L)'
;MTLEPKGQPNGQPNQQPEITLARWSTRFWAWLLDFVIVMTAAEIIFSIAYAPLAFNEGIQQNPALGAVKYAVQSLMFFAYWTYFESNTGQSIGKKLLKIKTTDMAGNIANVKNVAIQSFGKAFLLPIDLFFGWIFTNDKRQRLLSRAANTIVIRAENGDSNSKNVRYVKE
;
A
#
# COMPACT_ATOMS: atom_id res chain seq x y z
N MET A 1 -52.85 38.98 8.03
CA MET A 1 -52.38 37.75 8.72
C MET A 1 -51.30 37.13 7.85
N THR A 2 -50.07 37.64 8.03
CA THR A 2 -48.90 37.31 7.21
C THR A 2 -48.18 36.15 7.89
N LEU A 3 -48.15 35.02 7.21
CA LEU A 3 -47.42 33.83 7.67
C LEU A 3 -45.93 34.04 7.37
N GLU A 4 -45.12 34.22 8.42
CA GLU A 4 -43.68 34.17 8.33
C GLU A 4 -43.22 32.73 7.93
N PRO A 5 -42.27 32.59 7.01
CA PRO A 5 -41.68 31.31 6.71
C PRO A 5 -40.81 30.88 7.90
N LYS A 6 -41.16 29.76 8.51
CA LYS A 6 -40.37 29.07 9.54
C LYS A 6 -38.92 28.92 9.09
N GLY A 7 -38.05 29.60 9.77
CA GLY A 7 -36.61 29.49 9.56
C GLY A 7 -36.14 28.04 9.63
N GLN A 8 -35.36 27.63 8.65
CA GLN A 8 -34.62 26.40 8.67
C GLN A 8 -33.67 26.41 9.91
N PRO A 9 -33.61 25.32 10.70
CA PRO A 9 -32.68 25.27 11.80
C PRO A 9 -31.26 25.22 11.23
N ASN A 10 -30.53 26.24 11.66
CA ASN A 10 -29.14 26.52 11.43
C ASN A 10 -28.19 25.32 11.41
N GLY A 11 -27.35 25.34 10.38
CA GLY A 11 -25.93 25.18 10.61
C GLY A 11 -25.48 23.86 11.19
N GLN A 12 -25.60 22.78 10.42
CA GLN A 12 -24.59 21.74 10.58
C GLN A 12 -23.25 22.39 10.21
N PRO A 13 -22.26 22.45 11.12
CA PRO A 13 -20.93 22.89 10.75
C PRO A 13 -20.48 22.01 9.58
N ASN A 14 -19.95 22.64 8.55
CA ASN A 14 -19.36 22.01 7.36
C ASN A 14 -18.30 20.99 7.86
N GLN A 15 -18.75 19.80 8.22
CA GLN A 15 -17.87 18.72 8.65
C GLN A 15 -17.14 18.24 7.41
N GLN A 16 -15.97 18.82 7.20
CA GLN A 16 -15.05 18.31 6.19
C GLN A 16 -14.80 16.84 6.54
N PRO A 17 -14.94 15.91 5.59
CA PRO A 17 -14.71 14.50 5.87
C PRO A 17 -13.29 14.31 6.42
N GLU A 18 -13.19 13.72 7.60
CA GLU A 18 -11.92 13.45 8.26
C GLU A 18 -11.35 12.13 7.77
N ILE A 19 -10.10 12.16 7.29
CA ILE A 19 -9.34 10.97 6.90
C ILE A 19 -8.25 10.71 7.95
N THR A 20 -8.35 9.58 8.65
CA THR A 20 -7.35 9.16 9.62
C THR A 20 -6.19 8.46 8.95
N LEU A 21 -4.99 9.02 9.06
CA LEU A 21 -3.77 8.45 8.49
C LEU A 21 -3.27 7.29 9.35
N ALA A 22 -3.00 6.14 8.71
CA ALA A 22 -2.47 4.96 9.40
C ALA A 22 -1.08 5.22 10.00
N ARG A 23 -0.81 4.66 11.18
CA ARG A 23 0.50 4.71 11.84
C ARG A 23 1.58 4.00 11.02
N TRP A 24 2.82 4.40 11.19
CA TRP A 24 3.97 3.75 10.56
C TRP A 24 4.10 2.27 10.99
N SER A 25 3.91 1.99 12.28
CA SER A 25 3.93 0.63 12.82
C SER A 25 2.88 -0.27 12.16
N THR A 26 1.64 0.20 12.01
CA THR A 26 0.57 -0.56 11.36
C THR A 26 0.91 -0.86 9.89
N ARG A 27 1.51 0.11 9.17
CA ARG A 27 1.96 -0.10 7.78
C ARG A 27 3.12 -1.09 7.70
N PHE A 28 4.04 -1.06 8.66
CA PHE A 28 5.15 -2.00 8.75
C PHE A 28 4.64 -3.43 8.98
N TRP A 29 3.74 -3.64 9.92
CA TRP A 29 3.15 -4.95 10.19
C TRP A 29 2.34 -5.47 9.00
N ALA A 30 1.58 -4.61 8.30
CA ALA A 30 0.89 -4.99 7.08
C ALA A 30 1.87 -5.47 5.99
N TRP A 31 2.94 -4.71 5.79
CA TRP A 31 3.99 -5.08 4.84
C TRP A 31 4.68 -6.39 5.23
N LEU A 32 4.98 -6.59 6.53
CA LEU A 32 5.62 -7.82 7.02
C LEU A 32 4.73 -9.05 6.80
N LEU A 33 3.43 -8.94 7.06
CA LEU A 33 2.47 -10.01 6.77
C LEU A 33 2.43 -10.34 5.28
N ASP A 34 2.33 -9.33 4.41
CA ASP A 34 2.39 -9.53 2.97
C ASP A 34 3.70 -10.19 2.54
N PHE A 35 4.83 -9.73 3.11
CA PHE A 35 6.15 -10.28 2.83
C PHE A 35 6.21 -11.77 3.17
N VAL A 36 5.77 -12.18 4.34
CA VAL A 36 5.75 -13.59 4.76
C VAL A 36 4.88 -14.43 3.82
N ILE A 37 3.69 -13.95 3.47
CA ILE A 37 2.77 -14.67 2.59
C ILE A 37 3.40 -14.89 1.21
N VAL A 38 3.91 -13.83 0.59
CA VAL A 38 4.47 -13.89 -0.78
C VAL A 38 5.78 -14.69 -0.79
N MET A 39 6.64 -14.52 0.23
CA MET A 39 7.88 -15.31 0.37
C MET A 39 7.59 -16.79 0.48
N THR A 40 6.65 -17.18 1.34
CA THR A 40 6.28 -18.60 1.51
C THR A 40 5.74 -19.17 0.18
N ALA A 41 4.87 -18.46 -0.50
CA ALA A 41 4.36 -18.90 -1.79
C ALA A 41 5.47 -19.01 -2.85
N ALA A 42 6.37 -18.03 -2.89
CA ALA A 42 7.50 -18.04 -3.80
C ALA A 42 8.45 -19.21 -3.54
N GLU A 43 8.82 -19.47 -2.28
CA GLU A 43 9.69 -20.60 -1.93
C GLU A 43 9.06 -21.95 -2.29
N ILE A 44 7.76 -22.12 -2.10
CA ILE A 44 7.04 -23.34 -2.54
C ILE A 44 7.16 -23.50 -4.06
N ILE A 45 6.88 -22.44 -4.83
CA ILE A 45 6.96 -22.47 -6.29
C ILE A 45 8.40 -22.79 -6.74
N PHE A 46 9.39 -22.11 -6.16
CA PHE A 46 10.80 -22.36 -6.49
C PHE A 46 11.24 -23.78 -6.11
N SER A 47 10.83 -24.29 -4.97
CA SER A 47 11.15 -25.66 -4.55
C SER A 47 10.65 -26.69 -5.56
N ILE A 48 9.44 -26.53 -6.06
CA ILE A 48 8.86 -27.40 -7.09
C ILE A 48 9.61 -27.23 -8.42
N ALA A 49 9.87 -25.98 -8.84
CA ALA A 49 10.52 -25.69 -10.12
C ALA A 49 11.98 -26.17 -10.18
N TYR A 50 12.71 -26.07 -9.05
CA TYR A 50 14.11 -26.49 -8.97
C TYR A 50 14.32 -27.93 -8.49
N ALA A 51 13.26 -28.65 -8.09
CA ALA A 51 13.37 -30.05 -7.66
C ALA A 51 14.13 -30.94 -8.66
N PRO A 52 13.93 -30.88 -10.00
CA PRO A 52 14.67 -31.66 -10.95
C PRO A 52 16.18 -31.32 -11.01
N LEU A 53 16.55 -30.13 -10.59
CA LEU A 53 17.93 -29.62 -10.62
C LEU A 53 18.64 -29.79 -9.27
N ALA A 54 17.94 -30.32 -8.25
CA ALA A 54 18.46 -30.43 -6.89
C ALA A 54 19.73 -31.27 -6.76
N PHE A 55 19.96 -32.22 -7.67
CA PHE A 55 21.11 -33.10 -7.69
C PHE A 55 22.28 -32.57 -8.56
N ASN A 56 22.17 -31.40 -9.13
CA ASN A 56 23.21 -30.79 -9.96
C ASN A 56 23.90 -29.64 -9.23
N GLU A 57 25.01 -29.96 -8.54
CA GLU A 57 25.75 -28.98 -7.73
C GLU A 57 26.26 -27.78 -8.56
N GLY A 58 26.67 -28.00 -9.79
CA GLY A 58 27.14 -26.92 -10.67
C GLY A 58 26.06 -25.91 -11.02
N ILE A 59 24.81 -26.33 -11.10
CA ILE A 59 23.67 -25.45 -11.32
C ILE A 59 23.35 -24.68 -10.05
N GLN A 60 23.34 -25.35 -8.90
CA GLN A 60 23.00 -24.70 -7.62
C GLN A 60 23.99 -23.60 -7.21
N GLN A 61 25.26 -23.76 -7.53
CA GLN A 61 26.33 -22.79 -7.22
C GLN A 61 26.43 -21.65 -8.24
N ASN A 62 25.62 -21.67 -9.29
CA ASN A 62 25.66 -20.63 -10.32
C ASN A 62 25.04 -19.31 -9.82
N PRO A 63 25.83 -18.23 -9.67
CA PRO A 63 25.31 -16.95 -9.17
C PRO A 63 24.24 -16.31 -10.06
N ALA A 64 24.22 -16.65 -11.36
CA ALA A 64 23.17 -16.20 -12.27
C ALA A 64 21.79 -16.73 -11.88
N LEU A 65 21.69 -17.94 -11.34
CA LEU A 65 20.42 -18.49 -10.85
C LEU A 65 19.91 -17.73 -9.63
N GLY A 66 20.81 -17.33 -8.73
CA GLY A 66 20.46 -16.46 -7.59
C GLY A 66 19.89 -15.13 -8.05
N ALA A 67 20.50 -14.50 -9.06
CA ALA A 67 20.01 -13.26 -9.63
C ALA A 67 18.64 -13.44 -10.30
N VAL A 68 18.43 -14.52 -11.06
CA VAL A 68 17.13 -14.83 -11.68
C VAL A 68 16.07 -15.08 -10.61
N LYS A 69 16.38 -15.87 -9.57
CA LYS A 69 15.46 -16.11 -8.45
C LYS A 69 15.03 -14.79 -7.80
N TYR A 70 15.99 -13.91 -7.51
CA TYR A 70 15.72 -12.59 -6.93
C TYR A 70 14.83 -11.73 -7.85
N ALA A 71 15.12 -11.70 -9.14
CA ALA A 71 14.35 -10.92 -10.12
C ALA A 71 12.89 -11.42 -10.21
N VAL A 72 12.70 -12.74 -10.32
CA VAL A 72 11.36 -13.36 -10.36
C VAL A 72 10.60 -13.09 -9.07
N GLN A 73 11.25 -13.22 -7.92
CA GLN A 73 10.66 -12.96 -6.62
C GLN A 73 10.22 -11.50 -6.47
N SER A 74 11.06 -10.56 -6.90
CA SER A 74 10.71 -9.12 -6.91
C SER A 74 9.52 -8.83 -7.84
N LEU A 75 9.44 -9.49 -8.98
CA LEU A 75 8.30 -9.39 -9.89
C LEU A 75 7.02 -9.97 -9.26
N MET A 76 7.11 -11.08 -8.53
CA MET A 76 5.97 -11.65 -7.79
C MET A 76 5.44 -10.66 -6.74
N PHE A 77 6.32 -10.03 -5.97
CA PHE A 77 5.94 -8.97 -5.02
C PHE A 77 5.30 -7.78 -5.73
N PHE A 78 5.89 -7.32 -6.81
CA PHE A 78 5.36 -6.20 -7.59
C PHE A 78 3.95 -6.51 -8.13
N ALA A 79 3.76 -7.68 -8.75
CA ALA A 79 2.48 -8.12 -9.29
C ALA A 79 1.43 -8.26 -8.17
N TYR A 80 1.79 -8.89 -7.06
CA TYR A 80 0.92 -9.06 -5.91
C TYR A 80 0.39 -7.71 -5.37
N TRP A 81 1.29 -6.78 -5.03
CA TRP A 81 0.85 -5.49 -4.49
C TRP A 81 0.10 -4.65 -5.52
N THR A 82 0.55 -4.65 -6.78
CA THR A 82 -0.13 -3.89 -7.83
C THR A 82 -1.54 -4.41 -8.05
N TYR A 83 -1.72 -5.72 -8.14
CA TYR A 83 -3.03 -6.33 -8.34
C TYR A 83 -4.00 -6.06 -7.18
N PHE A 84 -3.60 -6.36 -5.96
CA PHE A 84 -4.48 -6.21 -4.82
C PHE A 84 -4.78 -4.74 -4.49
N GLU A 85 -3.78 -3.88 -4.50
CA GLU A 85 -3.96 -2.47 -4.13
C GLU A 85 -4.66 -1.66 -5.23
N SER A 86 -4.56 -2.03 -6.52
CA SER A 86 -5.31 -1.34 -7.58
C SER A 86 -6.80 -1.70 -7.59
N ASN A 87 -7.15 -2.94 -7.21
CA ASN A 87 -8.53 -3.39 -7.23
C ASN A 87 -9.31 -2.99 -5.97
N THR A 88 -8.69 -3.10 -4.80
CA THR A 88 -9.37 -2.93 -3.52
C THR A 88 -8.75 -1.85 -2.63
N GLY A 89 -7.61 -1.28 -3.04
CA GLY A 89 -6.80 -0.41 -2.17
C GLY A 89 -6.07 -1.16 -1.05
N GLN A 90 -6.22 -2.48 -0.96
CA GLN A 90 -5.73 -3.26 0.17
C GLN A 90 -5.05 -4.56 -0.29
N SER A 91 -3.81 -4.79 0.16
CA SER A 91 -3.21 -6.13 0.17
C SER A 91 -3.80 -6.97 1.31
N ILE A 92 -3.48 -8.26 1.36
CA ILE A 92 -3.97 -9.16 2.42
C ILE A 92 -3.55 -8.64 3.81
N GLY A 93 -2.27 -8.27 3.98
CA GLY A 93 -1.78 -7.71 5.25
C GLY A 93 -2.47 -6.39 5.62
N LYS A 94 -2.74 -5.53 4.65
CA LYS A 94 -3.49 -4.28 4.88
C LYS A 94 -4.94 -4.54 5.25
N LYS A 95 -5.58 -5.54 4.65
CA LYS A 95 -6.94 -5.94 4.97
C LYS A 95 -7.06 -6.45 6.40
N LEU A 96 -6.11 -7.27 6.85
CA LEU A 96 -6.06 -7.78 8.23
C LEU A 96 -5.90 -6.64 9.26
N LEU A 97 -5.12 -5.61 8.94
CA LEU A 97 -4.87 -4.47 9.82
C LEU A 97 -5.83 -3.29 9.57
N LYS A 98 -6.88 -3.49 8.77
CA LYS A 98 -7.93 -2.50 8.48
C LYS A 98 -7.37 -1.15 7.99
N ILE A 99 -6.39 -1.19 7.10
CA ILE A 99 -5.82 -0.01 6.43
C ILE A 99 -5.93 -0.16 4.91
N LYS A 100 -6.04 0.96 4.20
CA LYS A 100 -6.12 0.97 2.73
C LYS A 100 -5.21 2.04 2.11
N THR A 101 -4.73 1.78 0.90
CA THR A 101 -4.05 2.77 0.05
C THR A 101 -5.08 3.50 -0.78
N THR A 102 -5.01 4.83 -0.74
CA THR A 102 -5.93 5.69 -1.47
C THR A 102 -5.16 6.81 -2.17
N ASP A 103 -5.83 7.51 -3.05
CA ASP A 103 -5.39 8.81 -3.52
C ASP A 103 -5.52 9.87 -2.40
N MET A 104 -5.18 11.12 -2.71
CA MET A 104 -5.25 12.22 -1.76
C MET A 104 -6.70 12.58 -1.37
N ALA A 105 -7.69 12.16 -2.12
CA ALA A 105 -9.11 12.40 -1.85
C ALA A 105 -9.78 11.24 -1.06
N GLY A 106 -9.04 10.13 -0.80
CA GLY A 106 -9.58 8.96 -0.11
C GLY A 106 -10.16 7.88 -1.03
N ASN A 107 -10.16 8.09 -2.36
CA ASN A 107 -10.63 7.10 -3.33
C ASN A 107 -9.57 6.03 -3.60
N ILE A 108 -9.96 4.92 -4.22
CA ILE A 108 -9.00 3.90 -4.67
C ILE A 108 -8.02 4.56 -5.65
N ALA A 109 -6.72 4.38 -5.39
CA ALA A 109 -5.68 4.99 -6.20
C ALA A 109 -5.64 4.36 -7.61
N ASN A 110 -5.31 5.17 -8.62
CA ASN A 110 -5.17 4.70 -10.00
C ASN A 110 -4.06 3.62 -10.08
N VAL A 111 -4.25 2.64 -10.98
CA VAL A 111 -3.31 1.54 -11.23
C VAL A 111 -1.87 2.03 -11.44
N LYS A 112 -1.67 3.12 -12.20
CA LYS A 112 -0.34 3.72 -12.40
C LYS A 112 0.30 4.15 -11.07
N ASN A 113 -0.46 4.82 -10.22
CA ASN A 113 0.01 5.32 -8.94
C ASN A 113 0.35 4.17 -7.99
N VAL A 114 -0.50 3.14 -7.97
CA VAL A 114 -0.26 1.91 -7.22
C VAL A 114 0.98 1.20 -7.72
N ALA A 115 1.18 1.07 -9.04
CA ALA A 115 2.35 0.43 -9.64
C ALA A 115 3.65 1.15 -9.26
N ILE A 116 3.70 2.49 -9.32
CA ILE A 116 4.87 3.29 -8.90
C ILE A 116 5.20 3.01 -7.42
N GLN A 117 4.19 3.02 -6.56
CA GLN A 117 4.37 2.73 -5.13
C GLN A 117 4.80 1.27 -4.90
N SER A 118 4.23 0.31 -5.62
CA SER A 118 4.56 -1.12 -5.51
C SER A 118 5.96 -1.43 -6.03
N PHE A 119 6.41 -0.71 -7.07
CA PHE A 119 7.79 -0.80 -7.56
C PHE A 119 8.79 -0.45 -6.45
N GLY A 120 8.55 0.64 -5.72
CA GLY A 120 9.39 1.00 -4.58
C GLY A 120 9.43 -0.06 -3.49
N LYS A 121 8.29 -0.66 -3.19
CA LYS A 121 8.23 -1.74 -2.19
C LYS A 121 8.95 -3.01 -2.64
N ALA A 122 8.88 -3.36 -3.93
CA ALA A 122 9.44 -4.60 -4.45
C ALA A 122 10.95 -4.53 -4.73
N PHE A 123 11.42 -3.39 -5.25
CA PHE A 123 12.79 -3.26 -5.76
C PHE A 123 13.68 -2.32 -4.93
N LEU A 124 13.10 -1.29 -4.32
CA LEU A 124 13.85 -0.22 -3.63
C LEU A 124 13.60 -0.18 -2.12
N LEU A 125 13.14 -1.28 -1.54
CA LEU A 125 12.65 -1.33 -0.17
C LEU A 125 13.62 -0.75 0.87
N PRO A 126 14.93 -1.09 0.90
CA PRO A 126 15.85 -0.49 1.86
C PRO A 126 15.99 1.02 1.67
N ILE A 127 16.03 1.46 0.41
CA ILE A 127 16.17 2.87 0.03
C ILE A 127 14.87 3.63 0.34
N ASP A 128 13.72 3.09 -0.06
CA ASP A 128 12.41 3.72 0.15
C ASP A 128 12.04 3.84 1.64
N LEU A 129 12.41 2.85 2.46
CA LEU A 129 12.25 2.91 3.91
C LEU A 129 13.17 3.95 4.56
N PHE A 130 14.45 3.94 4.20
CA PHE A 130 15.45 4.84 4.77
C PHE A 130 15.11 6.30 4.47
N PHE A 131 14.86 6.62 3.21
CA PHE A 131 14.46 7.98 2.80
C PHE A 131 13.05 8.34 3.27
N GLY A 132 12.13 7.38 3.32
CA GLY A 132 10.79 7.60 3.85
C GLY A 132 10.78 7.95 5.35
N TRP A 133 11.75 7.41 6.11
CA TRP A 133 11.91 7.72 7.52
C TRP A 133 12.53 9.12 7.74
N ILE A 134 13.55 9.47 6.96
CA ILE A 134 14.25 10.78 7.05
C ILE A 134 13.37 11.92 6.52
N PHE A 135 12.70 11.72 5.38
CA PHE A 135 11.91 12.74 4.68
C PHE A 135 10.40 12.60 4.90
N THR A 136 10.00 12.10 6.07
CA THR A 136 8.58 11.98 6.43
C THR A 136 7.92 13.36 6.42
N ASN A 137 6.87 13.51 5.62
CA ASN A 137 6.02 14.68 5.59
C ASN A 137 4.81 14.55 6.55
N ASP A 138 4.00 15.61 6.67
CA ASP A 138 2.80 15.64 7.51
C ASP A 138 1.78 14.54 7.16
N LYS A 139 1.76 14.06 5.92
CA LYS A 139 0.88 12.99 5.43
C LYS A 139 1.47 11.59 5.60
N ARG A 140 2.61 11.44 6.30
CA ARG A 140 3.30 10.16 6.53
C ARG A 140 3.53 9.36 5.24
N GLN A 141 3.94 10.02 4.14
CA GLN A 141 4.19 9.39 2.86
C GLN A 141 5.65 8.97 2.73
N ARG A 142 5.89 7.78 2.12
CA ARG A 142 7.21 7.39 1.63
C ARG A 142 7.51 8.15 0.33
N LEU A 143 8.79 8.18 -0.10
CA LEU A 143 9.20 8.88 -1.32
C LEU A 143 8.35 8.52 -2.54
N LEU A 144 8.21 7.24 -2.82
CA LEU A 144 7.45 6.78 -3.99
C LEU A 144 5.92 6.89 -3.79
N SER A 145 5.43 6.83 -2.55
CA SER A 145 4.03 7.17 -2.26
C SER A 145 3.74 8.65 -2.49
N ARG A 146 4.72 9.52 -2.24
CA ARG A 146 4.62 10.95 -2.54
C ARG A 146 4.64 11.21 -4.04
N ALA A 147 5.54 10.55 -4.79
CA ALA A 147 5.60 10.62 -6.25
C ALA A 147 4.31 10.10 -6.90
N ALA A 148 3.70 9.08 -6.30
CA ALA A 148 2.44 8.48 -6.75
C ALA A 148 1.19 9.20 -6.23
N ASN A 149 1.30 10.28 -5.46
CA ASN A 149 0.17 10.96 -4.81
C ASN A 149 -0.77 10.00 -4.06
N THR A 150 -0.21 9.06 -3.32
CA THR A 150 -0.95 8.08 -2.54
C THR A 150 -0.72 8.24 -1.05
N ILE A 151 -1.74 7.91 -0.26
CA ILE A 151 -1.69 7.87 1.20
C ILE A 151 -2.21 6.53 1.71
N VAL A 152 -1.87 6.18 2.94
CA VAL A 152 -2.44 5.01 3.60
C VAL A 152 -3.29 5.47 4.78
N ILE A 153 -4.55 5.09 4.75
CA ILE A 153 -5.57 5.51 5.71
C ILE A 153 -6.18 4.30 6.42
N ARG A 154 -6.93 4.54 7.49
CA ARG A 154 -7.78 3.51 8.09
C ARG A 154 -8.95 3.20 7.17
N ALA A 155 -9.28 1.91 7.04
CA ALA A 155 -10.35 1.44 6.15
C ALA A 155 -11.76 1.77 6.67
N GLU A 156 -11.88 2.11 7.96
CA GLU A 156 -13.16 2.50 8.59
C GLU A 156 -13.63 3.88 8.16
N ASN A 157 -12.73 4.74 7.68
CA ASN A 157 -13.08 6.05 7.16
C ASN A 157 -13.53 5.88 5.71
N GLY A 158 -14.84 5.84 5.50
CA GLY A 158 -15.49 5.53 4.24
C GLY A 158 -15.06 6.42 3.07
N ASP A 159 -15.51 6.05 1.88
CA ASP A 159 -15.26 6.75 0.62
C ASP A 159 -15.75 8.21 0.68
N SER A 160 -14.88 9.09 1.12
CA SER A 160 -15.15 10.52 1.14
C SER A 160 -14.80 11.12 -0.22
N ASN A 161 -15.75 11.15 -1.13
CA ASN A 161 -15.62 11.77 -2.45
C ASN A 161 -15.66 13.33 -2.34
N SER A 162 -14.93 13.89 -1.39
CA SER A 162 -14.91 15.33 -1.12
C SER A 162 -13.56 15.94 -1.47
N LYS A 163 -13.59 17.07 -2.20
CA LYS A 163 -12.39 17.84 -2.56
C LYS A 163 -11.70 18.49 -1.36
N ASN A 164 -12.41 18.71 -0.26
CA ASN A 164 -11.88 19.32 0.96
C ASN A 164 -11.87 18.27 2.09
N VAL A 165 -10.72 17.64 2.28
CA VAL A 165 -10.51 16.59 3.28
C VAL A 165 -9.59 17.09 4.38
N ARG A 166 -9.96 16.86 5.64
CA ARG A 166 -9.10 17.09 6.80
C ARG A 166 -8.34 15.81 7.16
N TYR A 167 -7.01 15.88 7.15
CA TYR A 167 -6.18 14.75 7.56
C TYR A 167 -5.94 14.77 9.07
N VAL A 168 -6.26 13.65 9.74
CA VAL A 168 -6.01 13.45 11.16
C VAL A 168 -4.93 12.37 11.32
N LYS A 169 -3.94 12.62 12.19
CA LYS A 169 -2.89 11.64 12.53
C LYS A 169 -3.40 10.81 13.71
N GLU A 170 -3.36 9.51 13.57
CA GLU A 170 -3.63 8.55 14.64
C GLU A 170 -2.54 8.57 15.73
#